data_7eb4509f65b473b84c827dfa7a0b7fd4
#
_entry.id   7eb4509f65b473b84c827dfa7a0b7fd4
#
_cell.length_a   1.000
_cell.length_b   1.000
_cell.length_c   1.000
_cell.angle_alpha   90.00
_cell.angle_beta   90.00
_cell.angle_gamma   90.00
#
_symmetry.space_group_name_H-M   'P 1'
#
loop_
_entity.id
_entity.type
_entity.pdbx_description
1 polymer ?
#
loop_
_entity_poly.entity_id
_entity_poly.type
_entity_poly.pdbx_seq_one_letter_code
_entity_poly.pdbx_strand_id
1 'polypeptide(L)'
;MIFIKHFKTVKFTRTSIIIWLLYIFYEVSITYFLTKKAAPFFDYVNGYTLNIIIFYFHSHFLMPRIQKREIYIKVLSVILELIGYMLFKYILTYIFFLLHLSAVDPFVFTDTFLIQTIWRFIYFAGLSTGYWYALYTILQAREIANLEKSKLLDELKHQQLGKKLIDSENAYLKSQINPHFLFNTLNFLYNTALQTAEHLAKPIMLLSDIMRY
;
A
#
# COMPACT_ATOMS: atom_id res chain seq x y z
N MET A 1 -0.71 -2.27 13.65
CA MET A 1 -2.11 -2.71 13.86
C MET A 1 -3.02 -2.44 12.65
N ILE A 2 -2.74 -1.42 11.84
CA ILE A 2 -3.51 -1.03 10.64
C ILE A 2 -3.38 -2.08 9.49
N PHE A 3 -2.21 -2.68 9.30
CA PHE A 3 -1.93 -3.68 8.26
C PHE A 3 -2.83 -4.94 8.31
N ILE A 4 -3.15 -5.43 9.51
CA ILE A 4 -3.99 -6.62 9.67
C ILE A 4 -5.44 -6.36 9.25
N LYS A 5 -5.89 -5.10 9.32
CA LYS A 5 -7.26 -4.72 8.97
C LYS A 5 -7.52 -4.74 7.47
N HIS A 6 -6.51 -4.43 6.65
CA HIS A 6 -6.63 -4.43 5.17
C HIS A 6 -6.59 -5.83 4.54
N PHE A 7 -5.91 -6.80 5.19
CA PHE A 7 -5.87 -8.19 4.74
C PHE A 7 -7.13 -9.00 5.11
N LYS A 8 -8.04 -8.45 5.93
CA LYS A 8 -9.21 -9.17 6.44
C LYS A 8 -10.33 -9.42 5.43
N THR A 9 -10.31 -8.78 4.27
CA THR A 9 -11.32 -9.02 3.24
C THR A 9 -10.66 -9.68 2.04
N VAL A 10 -10.76 -11.00 1.95
CA VAL A 10 -10.57 -11.71 0.68
C VAL A 10 -11.63 -11.18 -0.28
N LYS A 11 -11.31 -10.10 -1.01
CA LYS A 11 -12.15 -9.69 -2.12
C LYS A 11 -11.84 -10.67 -3.25
N PHE A 12 -12.70 -11.63 -3.44
CA PHE A 12 -12.78 -12.39 -4.69
C PHE A 12 -13.12 -11.37 -5.80
N THR A 13 -12.09 -10.80 -6.39
CA THR A 13 -12.27 -9.88 -7.50
C THR A 13 -12.56 -10.68 -8.76
N ARG A 14 -13.28 -10.09 -9.71
CA ARG A 14 -13.51 -10.71 -11.03
C ARG A 14 -12.18 -11.18 -11.66
N THR A 15 -11.13 -10.41 -11.46
CA THR A 15 -9.76 -10.74 -11.92
C THR A 15 -9.23 -12.04 -11.30
N SER A 16 -9.44 -12.25 -10.00
CA SER A 16 -8.98 -13.49 -9.32
C SER A 16 -9.70 -14.72 -9.88
N ILE A 17 -11.00 -14.63 -10.16
CA ILE A 17 -11.78 -15.72 -10.75
C ILE A 17 -11.25 -16.04 -12.16
N ILE A 18 -11.01 -15.01 -12.98
CA ILE A 18 -10.49 -15.20 -14.33
C ILE A 18 -9.11 -15.88 -14.30
N ILE A 19 -8.21 -15.44 -13.41
CA ILE A 19 -6.87 -16.03 -13.27
C ILE A 19 -6.98 -17.52 -12.89
N TRP A 20 -7.85 -17.87 -11.92
CA TRP A 20 -8.05 -19.26 -11.52
C TRP A 20 -8.64 -20.11 -12.65
N LEU A 21 -9.61 -19.58 -13.41
CA LEU A 21 -10.20 -20.29 -14.54
C LEU A 21 -9.17 -20.53 -15.66
N LEU A 22 -8.35 -19.53 -15.99
CA LEU A 22 -7.26 -19.67 -16.95
C LEU A 22 -6.22 -20.69 -16.50
N TYR A 23 -5.85 -20.68 -15.21
CA TYR A 23 -4.91 -21.64 -14.63
C TYR A 23 -5.47 -23.07 -14.72
N ILE A 24 -6.72 -23.29 -14.30
CA ILE A 24 -7.38 -24.60 -14.35
C ILE A 24 -7.46 -25.11 -15.80
N PHE A 25 -7.90 -24.25 -16.72
CA PHE A 25 -7.96 -24.59 -18.14
C PHE A 25 -6.60 -25.01 -18.69
N TYR A 26 -5.56 -24.24 -18.37
CA TYR A 26 -4.18 -24.55 -18.79
C TYR A 26 -3.72 -25.90 -18.25
N GLU A 27 -3.85 -26.15 -16.96
CA GLU A 27 -3.38 -27.38 -16.32
C GLU A 27 -4.14 -28.61 -16.82
N VAL A 28 -5.46 -28.52 -16.93
CA VAL A 28 -6.29 -29.62 -17.46
C VAL A 28 -5.93 -29.93 -18.92
N SER A 29 -5.74 -28.89 -19.74
CA SER A 29 -5.39 -29.07 -21.15
C SER A 29 -4.03 -29.74 -21.31
N ILE A 30 -3.01 -29.33 -20.57
CA ILE A 30 -1.69 -29.96 -20.61
C ILE A 30 -1.75 -31.41 -20.12
N THR A 31 -2.43 -31.64 -18.99
CA THR A 31 -2.55 -33.00 -18.43
C THR A 31 -3.23 -33.94 -19.44
N TYR A 32 -4.31 -33.48 -20.04
CA TYR A 32 -4.98 -34.27 -21.10
C TYR A 32 -4.08 -34.51 -22.31
N PHE A 33 -3.35 -33.51 -22.78
CA PHE A 33 -2.43 -33.63 -23.91
C PHE A 33 -1.33 -34.69 -23.66
N LEU A 34 -0.77 -34.68 -22.43
CA LEU A 34 0.33 -35.60 -22.05
C LEU A 34 -0.16 -37.02 -21.75
N THR A 35 -1.27 -37.17 -21.02
CA THR A 35 -1.72 -38.48 -20.52
C THR A 35 -2.74 -39.14 -21.44
N LYS A 36 -3.38 -38.36 -22.34
CA LYS A 36 -4.54 -38.77 -23.16
C LYS A 36 -5.71 -39.36 -22.32
N LYS A 37 -5.74 -39.07 -21.03
CA LYS A 37 -6.77 -39.49 -20.10
C LYS A 37 -7.32 -38.29 -19.38
N ALA A 38 -8.66 -38.24 -19.24
CA ALA A 38 -9.33 -37.26 -18.38
C ALA A 38 -9.69 -37.93 -17.05
N ALA A 39 -9.43 -37.23 -15.95
CA ALA A 39 -9.94 -37.67 -14.65
C ALA A 39 -11.47 -37.41 -14.55
N PRO A 40 -12.18 -38.10 -13.65
CA PRO A 40 -13.57 -37.77 -13.34
C PRO A 40 -13.72 -36.28 -12.95
N PHE A 41 -14.82 -35.66 -13.33
CA PHE A 41 -15.07 -34.25 -13.09
C PHE A 41 -14.91 -33.87 -11.61
N PHE A 42 -15.42 -34.70 -10.72
CA PHE A 42 -15.37 -34.45 -9.26
C PHE A 42 -13.94 -34.51 -8.68
N ASP A 43 -13.03 -35.27 -9.27
CA ASP A 43 -11.64 -35.33 -8.86
C ASP A 43 -10.92 -33.99 -9.17
N TYR A 44 -11.26 -33.39 -10.33
CA TYR A 44 -10.79 -32.03 -10.63
C TYR A 44 -11.37 -31.01 -9.66
N VAL A 45 -12.67 -31.04 -9.37
CA VAL A 45 -13.32 -30.14 -8.43
C VAL A 45 -12.67 -30.24 -7.04
N ASN A 46 -12.47 -31.46 -6.55
CA ASN A 46 -11.81 -31.72 -5.27
C ASN A 46 -10.39 -31.12 -5.23
N GLY A 47 -9.56 -31.47 -6.23
CA GLY A 47 -8.17 -31.01 -6.30
C GLY A 47 -8.03 -29.49 -6.38
N TYR A 48 -8.80 -28.84 -7.26
CA TYR A 48 -8.69 -27.37 -7.44
C TYR A 48 -9.31 -26.59 -6.27
N THR A 49 -10.39 -27.06 -5.67
CA THR A 49 -10.97 -26.45 -4.47
C THR A 49 -9.95 -26.42 -3.34
N LEU A 50 -9.25 -27.52 -3.10
CA LEU A 50 -8.17 -27.60 -2.11
C LEU A 50 -7.03 -26.62 -2.41
N ASN A 51 -6.58 -26.56 -3.68
CA ASN A 51 -5.51 -25.66 -4.08
C ASN A 51 -5.88 -24.19 -3.89
N ILE A 52 -7.13 -23.81 -4.17
CA ILE A 52 -7.65 -22.45 -3.93
C ILE A 52 -7.69 -22.14 -2.44
N ILE A 53 -8.20 -23.07 -1.64
CA ILE A 53 -8.29 -22.90 -0.18
C ILE A 53 -6.90 -22.68 0.42
N ILE A 54 -5.93 -23.56 0.10
CA ILE A 54 -4.58 -23.45 0.65
C ILE A 54 -3.89 -22.15 0.21
N PHE A 55 -4.05 -21.74 -1.05
CA PHE A 55 -3.50 -20.50 -1.57
C PHE A 55 -3.97 -19.27 -0.77
N TYR A 56 -5.27 -19.13 -0.56
CA TYR A 56 -5.82 -17.99 0.18
C TYR A 56 -5.61 -18.11 1.69
N PHE A 57 -5.64 -19.31 2.25
CA PHE A 57 -5.32 -19.52 3.65
C PHE A 57 -3.88 -19.11 3.95
N HIS A 58 -2.94 -19.58 3.17
CA HIS A 58 -1.52 -19.25 3.29
C HIS A 58 -1.28 -17.74 3.18
N SER A 59 -1.78 -17.08 2.10
CA SER A 59 -1.51 -15.66 1.83
C SER A 59 -2.23 -14.71 2.78
N HIS A 60 -3.48 -14.99 3.16
CA HIS A 60 -4.30 -14.03 3.92
C HIS A 60 -4.38 -14.33 5.41
N PHE A 61 -4.17 -15.59 5.79
CA PHE A 61 -4.24 -15.98 7.19
C PHE A 61 -2.87 -16.27 7.80
N LEU A 62 -2.06 -17.13 7.20
CA LEU A 62 -0.82 -17.57 7.78
C LEU A 62 0.28 -16.49 7.67
N MET A 63 0.64 -16.06 6.45
CA MET A 63 1.75 -15.13 6.20
C MET A 63 1.67 -13.82 6.99
N PRO A 64 0.54 -13.10 7.07
CA PRO A 64 0.44 -11.89 7.86
C PRO A 64 0.70 -12.08 9.36
N ARG A 65 0.47 -13.30 9.88
CA ARG A 65 0.67 -13.61 11.29
C ARG A 65 2.09 -13.98 11.63
N ILE A 66 2.78 -14.67 10.72
CA ILE A 66 4.10 -15.22 10.97
C ILE A 66 5.24 -14.33 10.46
N GLN A 67 4.97 -13.31 9.64
CA GLN A 67 6.01 -12.48 9.02
C GLN A 67 7.01 -11.89 10.02
N LYS A 68 6.55 -11.45 11.19
CA LYS A 68 7.34 -10.84 12.27
C LYS A 68 7.86 -11.84 13.30
N ARG A 69 7.58 -13.13 13.11
CA ARG A 69 8.02 -14.19 14.02
C ARG A 69 9.40 -14.70 13.63
N GLU A 70 10.05 -15.37 14.59
CA GLU A 70 11.34 -16.04 14.38
C GLU A 70 11.23 -17.12 13.31
N ILE A 71 12.38 -17.44 12.68
CA ILE A 71 12.42 -18.36 11.54
C ILE A 71 11.89 -19.76 11.88
N TYR A 72 12.20 -20.27 13.08
CA TYR A 72 11.71 -21.58 13.50
C TYR A 72 10.20 -21.64 13.64
N ILE A 73 9.54 -20.54 14.08
CA ILE A 73 8.08 -20.46 14.16
C ILE A 73 7.47 -20.44 12.75
N LYS A 74 8.12 -19.75 11.80
CA LYS A 74 7.70 -19.75 10.39
C LYS A 74 7.72 -21.15 9.80
N VAL A 75 8.86 -21.85 9.97
CA VAL A 75 9.04 -23.21 9.47
C VAL A 75 8.02 -24.17 10.11
N LEU A 76 7.88 -24.11 11.43
CA LEU A 76 6.92 -24.94 12.15
C LEU A 76 5.47 -24.70 11.69
N SER A 77 5.10 -23.43 11.46
CA SER A 77 3.77 -23.08 10.99
C SER A 77 3.46 -23.62 9.59
N VAL A 78 4.46 -23.57 8.68
CA VAL A 78 4.32 -24.14 7.33
C VAL A 78 4.25 -25.67 7.37
N ILE A 79 5.00 -26.31 8.25
CA ILE A 79 4.92 -27.78 8.45
C ILE A 79 3.53 -28.16 8.98
N LEU A 80 2.99 -27.43 9.96
CA LEU A 80 1.64 -27.64 10.47
C LEU A 80 0.57 -27.45 9.39
N GLU A 81 0.76 -26.45 8.52
CA GLU A 81 -0.11 -26.21 7.38
C GLU A 81 -0.07 -27.37 6.38
N LEU A 82 1.12 -27.90 6.07
CA LEU A 82 1.27 -29.09 5.22
C LEU A 82 0.52 -30.29 5.80
N ILE A 83 0.69 -30.58 7.09
CA ILE A 83 -0.01 -31.68 7.76
C ILE A 83 -1.53 -31.46 7.68
N GLY A 84 -2.01 -30.25 7.96
CA GLY A 84 -3.42 -29.89 7.84
C GLY A 84 -3.96 -30.07 6.41
N TYR A 85 -3.17 -29.67 5.40
CA TYR A 85 -3.52 -29.85 3.99
C TYR A 85 -3.63 -31.34 3.62
N MET A 86 -2.68 -32.17 4.07
CA MET A 86 -2.71 -33.61 3.82
C MET A 86 -3.93 -34.28 4.47
N LEU A 87 -4.23 -33.96 5.73
CA LEU A 87 -5.41 -34.48 6.44
C LEU A 87 -6.70 -34.05 5.77
N PHE A 88 -6.81 -32.79 5.38
CA PHE A 88 -8.01 -32.25 4.74
C PHE A 88 -8.24 -32.87 3.35
N LYS A 89 -7.14 -33.05 2.59
CA LYS A 89 -7.18 -33.76 1.31
C LYS A 89 -7.67 -35.20 1.48
N TYR A 90 -7.14 -35.91 2.46
CA TYR A 90 -7.55 -37.29 2.77
C TYR A 90 -9.04 -37.37 3.11
N ILE A 91 -9.49 -36.50 4.02
CA ILE A 91 -10.91 -36.48 4.44
C ILE A 91 -11.83 -36.19 3.25
N LEU A 92 -11.51 -35.22 2.40
CA LEU A 92 -12.31 -34.90 1.23
C LEU A 92 -12.34 -36.05 0.22
N THR A 93 -11.18 -36.65 -0.07
CA THR A 93 -11.12 -37.81 -0.97
C THR A 93 -11.96 -38.96 -0.42
N TYR A 94 -11.91 -39.21 0.89
CA TYR A 94 -12.75 -40.24 1.56
C TYR A 94 -14.25 -39.94 1.43
N ILE A 95 -14.67 -38.68 1.64
CA ILE A 95 -16.08 -38.27 1.48
C ILE A 95 -16.54 -38.47 0.02
N PHE A 96 -15.74 -38.05 -0.96
CA PHE A 96 -16.09 -38.20 -2.38
C PHE A 96 -16.16 -39.68 -2.80
N PHE A 97 -15.29 -40.51 -2.25
CA PHE A 97 -15.36 -41.96 -2.45
C PHE A 97 -16.64 -42.59 -1.88
N LEU A 98 -17.00 -42.24 -0.65
CA LEU A 98 -18.27 -42.73 -0.03
C LEU A 98 -19.51 -42.28 -0.82
N LEU A 99 -19.47 -41.11 -1.44
CA LEU A 99 -20.55 -40.59 -2.28
C LEU A 99 -20.56 -41.20 -3.70
N HIS A 100 -19.63 -42.09 -4.01
CA HIS A 100 -19.41 -42.65 -5.37
C HIS A 100 -19.14 -41.60 -6.44
N LEU A 101 -18.58 -40.44 -6.04
CA LEU A 101 -18.25 -39.31 -6.93
C LEU A 101 -16.81 -39.37 -7.43
N SER A 102 -15.92 -40.07 -6.76
CA SER A 102 -14.50 -40.25 -7.10
C SER A 102 -14.17 -41.71 -7.31
N ALA A 103 -13.33 -41.98 -8.29
CA ALA A 103 -12.77 -43.31 -8.54
C ALA A 103 -11.48 -43.55 -7.71
N VAL A 104 -10.98 -42.55 -7.02
CA VAL A 104 -9.73 -42.64 -6.22
C VAL A 104 -10.05 -43.34 -4.90
N ASP A 105 -9.46 -44.51 -4.69
CA ASP A 105 -9.57 -45.25 -3.42
C ASP A 105 -8.68 -44.55 -2.36
N PRO A 106 -9.27 -43.99 -1.28
CA PRO A 106 -8.53 -43.30 -0.23
C PRO A 106 -7.69 -44.27 0.64
N PHE A 107 -7.95 -45.55 0.59
CA PHE A 107 -7.22 -46.56 1.38
C PHE A 107 -5.89 -46.98 0.72
N VAL A 108 -5.67 -46.64 -0.56
CA VAL A 108 -4.43 -46.93 -1.26
C VAL A 108 -3.44 -45.79 -1.01
N PHE A 109 -2.76 -45.83 0.12
CA PHE A 109 -1.63 -44.95 0.43
C PHE A 109 -0.42 -45.38 -0.43
N THR A 110 -0.30 -44.76 -1.61
CA THR A 110 0.90 -44.96 -2.46
C THR A 110 1.91 -43.84 -2.25
N ASP A 111 3.20 -44.17 -2.43
CA ASP A 111 4.28 -43.16 -2.40
C ASP A 111 4.00 -42.02 -3.40
N THR A 112 3.36 -42.36 -4.53
CA THR A 112 2.94 -41.39 -5.53
C THR A 112 1.91 -40.38 -5.01
N PHE A 113 0.96 -40.80 -4.17
CA PHE A 113 -0.01 -39.91 -3.54
C PHE A 113 0.67 -38.90 -2.60
N LEU A 114 1.60 -39.36 -1.79
CA LEU A 114 2.35 -38.51 -0.86
C LEU A 114 3.22 -37.48 -1.62
N ILE A 115 3.99 -37.95 -2.61
CA ILE A 115 4.86 -37.09 -3.41
C ILE A 115 4.05 -36.02 -4.16
N GLN A 116 2.96 -36.42 -4.81
CA GLN A 116 2.09 -35.47 -5.51
C GLN A 116 1.44 -34.46 -4.57
N THR A 117 1.05 -34.87 -3.36
CA THR A 117 0.44 -33.99 -2.37
C THR A 117 1.43 -32.95 -1.85
N ILE A 118 2.64 -33.41 -1.48
CA ILE A 118 3.72 -32.51 -1.01
C ILE A 118 4.13 -31.54 -2.13
N TRP A 119 4.29 -32.04 -3.36
CA TRP A 119 4.64 -31.20 -4.50
C TRP A 119 3.60 -30.10 -4.77
N ARG A 120 2.33 -30.46 -4.77
CA ARG A 120 1.24 -29.49 -4.94
C ARG A 120 1.20 -28.46 -3.81
N PHE A 121 1.40 -28.90 -2.57
CA PHE A 121 1.47 -27.98 -1.44
C PHE A 121 2.63 -26.97 -1.62
N ILE A 122 3.85 -27.47 -1.89
CA ILE A 122 5.03 -26.60 -2.10
C ILE A 122 4.78 -25.59 -3.23
N TYR A 123 4.20 -26.04 -4.34
CA TYR A 123 3.88 -25.19 -5.48
C TYR A 123 2.91 -24.07 -5.11
N PHE A 124 1.77 -24.39 -4.49
CA PHE A 124 0.76 -23.40 -4.14
C PHE A 124 1.16 -22.52 -2.95
N ALA A 125 1.85 -23.05 -1.96
CA ALA A 125 2.41 -22.26 -0.85
C ALA A 125 3.49 -21.29 -1.34
N GLY A 126 4.34 -21.71 -2.28
CA GLY A 126 5.34 -20.85 -2.92
C GLY A 126 4.70 -19.70 -3.71
N LEU A 127 3.73 -20.00 -4.58
CA LEU A 127 2.98 -18.98 -5.33
C LEU A 127 2.23 -18.03 -4.38
N SER A 128 1.61 -18.56 -3.33
CA SER A 128 0.90 -17.79 -2.33
C SER A 128 1.80 -16.87 -1.53
N THR A 129 3.01 -17.33 -1.18
CA THR A 129 4.05 -16.50 -0.55
C THR A 129 4.45 -15.34 -1.44
N GLY A 130 4.72 -15.61 -2.73
CA GLY A 130 5.04 -14.58 -3.73
C GLY A 130 3.92 -13.56 -3.89
N TYR A 131 2.68 -14.01 -3.99
CA TYR A 131 1.49 -13.16 -4.06
C TYR A 131 1.35 -12.27 -2.81
N TRP A 132 1.48 -12.86 -1.62
CA TRP A 132 1.44 -12.11 -0.37
C TRP A 132 2.55 -11.05 -0.30
N TYR A 133 3.78 -11.44 -0.67
CA TYR A 133 4.92 -10.52 -0.64
C TYR A 133 4.71 -9.34 -1.60
N ALA A 134 4.24 -9.59 -2.81
CA ALA A 134 3.92 -8.54 -3.78
C ALA A 134 2.85 -7.56 -3.24
N LEU A 135 1.76 -8.08 -2.69
CA LEU A 135 0.73 -7.24 -2.07
C LEU A 135 1.27 -6.43 -0.88
N TYR A 136 2.06 -7.08 -0.03
CA TYR A 136 2.67 -6.44 1.14
C TYR A 136 3.57 -5.27 0.72
N THR A 137 4.44 -5.48 -0.27
CA THR A 137 5.33 -4.44 -0.79
C THR A 137 4.58 -3.27 -1.41
N ILE A 138 3.53 -3.54 -2.19
CA ILE A 138 2.68 -2.49 -2.78
C ILE A 138 1.98 -1.67 -1.69
N LEU A 139 1.46 -2.31 -0.65
CA LEU A 139 0.80 -1.62 0.47
C LEU A 139 1.78 -0.77 1.27
N GLN A 140 2.99 -1.28 1.53
CA GLN A 140 4.05 -0.50 2.19
C GLN A 140 4.46 0.72 1.36
N ALA A 141 4.69 0.54 0.06
CA ALA A 141 5.04 1.65 -0.82
C ALA A 141 3.98 2.75 -0.82
N ARG A 142 2.70 2.38 -0.84
CA ARG A 142 1.59 3.35 -0.75
C ARG A 142 1.55 4.08 0.59
N GLU A 143 1.81 3.37 1.69
CA GLU A 143 1.85 4.00 3.03
C GLU A 143 2.99 5.00 3.14
N ILE A 144 4.19 4.63 2.67
CA ILE A 144 5.35 5.54 2.61
C ILE A 144 5.03 6.78 1.78
N ALA A 145 4.51 6.62 0.56
CA ALA A 145 4.14 7.72 -0.31
C ALA A 145 3.09 8.66 0.32
N ASN A 146 2.12 8.11 1.05
CA ASN A 146 1.12 8.92 1.76
C ASN A 146 1.74 9.71 2.93
N LEU A 147 2.68 9.12 3.68
CA LEU A 147 3.41 9.79 4.75
C LEU A 147 4.30 10.90 4.21
N GLU A 148 5.01 10.67 3.12
CA GLU A 148 5.84 11.69 2.44
C GLU A 148 4.98 12.86 1.96
N LYS A 149 3.84 12.56 1.32
CA LYS A 149 2.88 13.59 0.90
C LYS A 149 2.36 14.42 2.07
N SER A 150 2.03 13.77 3.20
CA SER A 150 1.59 14.48 4.41
C SER A 150 2.68 15.40 4.96
N LYS A 151 3.92 14.92 5.05
CA LYS A 151 5.07 15.74 5.49
C LYS A 151 5.28 16.96 4.60
N LEU A 152 5.24 16.76 3.27
CA LEU A 152 5.41 17.87 2.31
C LEU A 152 4.30 18.92 2.46
N LEU A 153 3.06 18.50 2.67
CA LEU A 153 1.95 19.42 2.90
C LEU A 153 2.11 20.21 4.22
N ASP A 154 2.61 19.56 5.27
CA ASP A 154 2.90 20.23 6.54
C ASP A 154 4.04 21.25 6.40
N GLU A 155 5.11 20.91 5.69
CA GLU A 155 6.21 21.84 5.38
C GLU A 155 5.73 23.05 4.59
N LEU A 156 4.93 22.86 3.54
CA LEU A 156 4.34 23.96 2.77
C LEU A 156 3.47 24.87 3.63
N LYS A 157 2.68 24.28 4.54
CA LYS A 157 1.86 25.04 5.49
C LYS A 157 2.72 25.86 6.44
N HIS A 158 3.81 25.30 6.97
CA HIS A 158 4.76 26.01 7.82
C HIS A 158 5.43 27.18 7.08
N GLN A 159 5.86 26.99 5.84
CA GLN A 159 6.41 28.05 5.00
C GLN A 159 5.42 29.18 4.76
N GLN A 160 4.15 28.84 4.46
CA GLN A 160 3.08 29.84 4.28
C GLN A 160 2.81 30.64 5.56
N LEU A 161 2.80 29.96 6.71
CA LEU A 161 2.63 30.63 8.00
C LEU A 161 3.82 31.54 8.33
N GLY A 162 5.05 31.09 8.08
CA GLY A 162 6.25 31.89 8.24
C GLY A 162 6.23 33.15 7.37
N LYS A 163 5.84 33.02 6.09
CA LYS A 163 5.68 34.17 5.20
C LYS A 163 4.63 35.16 5.72
N LYS A 164 3.46 34.68 6.13
CA LYS A 164 2.39 35.54 6.70
C LYS A 164 2.86 36.27 7.95
N LEU A 165 3.65 35.61 8.80
CA LEU A 165 4.22 36.23 9.99
C LEU A 165 5.14 37.39 9.62
N ILE A 166 6.10 37.16 8.70
CA ILE A 166 7.00 38.20 8.20
C ILE A 166 6.24 39.36 7.58
N ASP A 167 5.25 39.08 6.74
CA ASP A 167 4.41 40.11 6.10
C ASP A 167 3.64 40.94 7.15
N SER A 168 3.09 40.26 8.20
CA SER A 168 2.41 40.94 9.30
C SER A 168 3.36 41.79 10.14
N GLU A 169 4.57 41.30 10.43
CA GLU A 169 5.60 42.02 11.16
C GLU A 169 6.07 43.24 10.41
N ASN A 170 6.30 43.11 9.09
CA ASN A 170 6.65 44.24 8.22
C ASN A 170 5.52 45.29 8.18
N ALA A 171 4.27 44.87 8.09
CA ALA A 171 3.12 45.78 8.12
C ALA A 171 3.03 46.51 9.46
N TYR A 172 3.26 45.79 10.59
CA TYR A 172 3.30 46.39 11.91
C TYR A 172 4.43 47.42 12.06
N LEU A 173 5.66 47.10 11.62
CA LEU A 173 6.80 48.02 11.64
C LEU A 173 6.54 49.26 10.80
N LYS A 174 5.98 49.09 9.58
CA LYS A 174 5.57 50.20 8.75
C LYS A 174 4.48 51.07 9.41
N SER A 175 3.58 50.50 10.17
CA SER A 175 2.52 51.23 10.86
C SER A 175 3.03 52.10 12.03
N GLN A 176 4.21 51.75 12.60
CA GLN A 176 4.84 52.55 13.66
C GLN A 176 5.41 53.90 13.13
N ILE A 177 5.71 53.97 11.84
CA ILE A 177 6.08 55.21 11.19
C ILE A 177 4.77 55.88 10.75
N ASN A 178 4.37 56.97 11.38
CA ASN A 178 3.22 57.74 10.92
C ASN A 178 3.57 58.46 9.60
N PRO A 179 3.15 57.94 8.41
CA PRO A 179 3.57 58.49 7.12
C PRO A 179 3.04 59.92 6.93
N HIS A 180 1.87 60.18 7.47
CA HIS A 180 1.22 61.49 7.37
C HIS A 180 1.95 62.54 8.19
N PHE A 181 2.41 62.20 9.40
CA PHE A 181 3.19 63.09 10.21
C PHE A 181 4.54 63.40 9.53
N LEU A 182 5.22 62.38 9.06
CA LEU A 182 6.51 62.53 8.38
C LEU A 182 6.38 63.39 7.11
N PHE A 183 5.39 63.15 6.29
CA PHE A 183 5.10 63.91 5.08
C PHE A 183 4.79 65.37 5.39
N ASN A 184 3.94 65.64 6.38
CA ASN A 184 3.63 67.00 6.80
C ASN A 184 4.85 67.73 7.35
N THR A 185 5.72 67.08 8.08
CA THR A 185 6.96 67.65 8.59
C THR A 185 7.92 67.97 7.47
N LEU A 186 8.09 67.07 6.50
CA LEU A 186 8.94 67.33 5.33
C LEU A 186 8.43 68.47 4.46
N ASN A 187 7.11 68.59 4.26
CA ASN A 187 6.49 69.68 3.55
C ASN A 187 6.68 71.03 4.28
N PHE A 188 6.56 71.01 5.60
CA PHE A 188 6.82 72.23 6.41
C PHE A 188 8.30 72.63 6.26
N LEU A 189 9.24 71.73 6.37
CA LEU A 189 10.69 71.97 6.18
C LEU A 189 10.97 72.45 4.79
N TYR A 190 10.36 71.90 3.74
CA TYR A 190 10.49 72.33 2.36
C TYR A 190 10.09 73.83 2.17
N ASN A 191 8.89 74.14 2.67
CA ASN A 191 8.38 75.51 2.58
C ASN A 191 9.23 76.55 3.36
N THR A 192 9.78 76.14 4.51
CA THR A 192 10.70 76.97 5.29
C THR A 192 12.05 77.15 4.58
N ALA A 193 12.58 76.07 4.00
CA ALA A 193 13.81 76.10 3.25
C ALA A 193 13.74 76.99 1.99
N LEU A 194 12.60 77.03 1.29
CA LEU A 194 12.37 77.91 0.16
C LEU A 194 12.55 79.38 0.52
N GLN A 195 12.22 79.77 1.77
CA GLN A 195 12.28 81.17 2.23
C GLN A 195 13.65 81.59 2.84
N THR A 196 14.37 80.60 3.45
CA THR A 196 15.57 80.91 4.25
C THR A 196 16.86 80.30 3.66
N ALA A 197 16.76 79.20 2.91
CA ALA A 197 17.91 78.46 2.37
C ALA A 197 17.52 77.65 1.13
N GLU A 198 17.25 78.32 0.02
CA GLU A 198 16.71 77.71 -1.21
C GLU A 198 17.49 76.47 -1.70
N HIS A 199 18.84 76.45 -1.48
CA HIS A 199 19.69 75.33 -1.84
C HIS A 199 19.36 74.03 -1.09
N LEU A 200 18.64 74.08 0.07
CA LEU A 200 18.17 72.89 0.83
C LEU A 200 16.80 72.43 0.42
N ALA A 201 16.01 73.22 -0.27
CA ALA A 201 14.63 72.85 -0.64
C ALA A 201 14.58 71.61 -1.56
N LYS A 202 15.44 71.57 -2.57
CA LYS A 202 15.49 70.47 -3.51
C LYS A 202 15.83 69.07 -2.88
N PRO A 203 16.85 68.99 -1.99
CA PRO A 203 17.10 67.74 -1.22
C PRO A 203 15.94 67.30 -0.32
N ILE A 204 15.26 68.26 0.35
CA ILE A 204 14.10 67.96 1.21
C ILE A 204 12.93 67.43 0.38
N MET A 205 12.65 67.99 -0.79
CA MET A 205 11.63 67.52 -1.70
C MET A 205 11.94 66.09 -2.18
N LEU A 206 13.19 65.80 -2.57
CA LEU A 206 13.62 64.46 -2.96
C LEU A 206 13.43 63.46 -1.84
N LEU A 207 13.74 63.83 -0.60
CA LEU A 207 13.50 62.94 0.58
C LEU A 207 12.01 62.69 0.80
N SER A 208 11.16 63.74 0.61
CA SER A 208 9.71 63.60 0.71
C SER A 208 9.15 62.63 -0.34
N ASP A 209 9.66 62.65 -1.57
CA ASP A 209 9.22 61.74 -2.63
C ASP A 209 9.67 60.30 -2.36
N ILE A 210 10.89 60.08 -1.83
CA ILE A 210 11.33 58.72 -1.41
C ILE A 210 10.45 58.14 -0.30
N MET A 211 10.01 59.00 0.65
CA MET A 211 9.17 58.54 1.78
C MET A 211 7.70 58.32 1.40
N ARG A 212 7.28 58.70 0.21
CA ARG A 212 5.92 58.53 -0.32
C ARG A 212 5.71 57.11 -0.89
N TYR A 213 6.75 56.42 -1.27
CA TYR A 213 6.72 55.06 -1.80
C TYR A 213 7.06 54.03 -0.72
#